data_ec7aa77a7134741b67c858a4f1df2eae
#
_entry.id   ec7aa77a7134741b67c858a4f1df2eae
#
_cell.length_a   1.000
_cell.length_b   1.000
_cell.length_c   1.000
_cell.angle_alpha   90.00
_cell.angle_beta   90.00
_cell.angle_gamma   90.00
#
_symmetry.space_group_name_H-M   'P 1'
#
loop_
_entity.id
_entity.type
_entity.pdbx_description
1 polymer ?
#
loop_
_entity_poly.entity_id
_entity_poly.type
_entity_poly.pdbx_seq_one_letter_code
_entity_poly.pdbx_strand_id
1 'polypeptide(L)'
;MKKLLAIFAAVTALSAQANETLTVAASAVPHAEILEFVKPTLAKEGVDLNIKVFNDYIQPNVQVSQNRMDANFFQHQPYLDEFNKGKGTDLVAVAKVHIEPFGAYSDKFKTLEELPNGANVALPNDATNEGRALLLLAKAGLITLKDPGNILSKPSDVVNNPKDLKFRELEAATLPRVLTQVDLALINTNYALSAKLDPTKDALIIEGADSPYANILVARPDNK
;
A
#
# COMPACT_ATOMS: atom_id res chain seq x y z
N MET A 1 -77.14 16.94 -21.26
CA MET A 1 -75.93 17.51 -20.65
C MET A 1 -75.14 16.37 -19.95
N LYS A 2 -74.14 15.85 -20.67
CA LYS A 2 -73.30 14.73 -20.14
C LYS A 2 -72.01 15.34 -19.65
N LYS A 3 -71.71 15.28 -18.33
CA LYS A 3 -70.45 15.71 -17.71
C LYS A 3 -69.45 14.58 -17.85
N LEU A 4 -68.42 14.77 -18.67
CA LEU A 4 -67.24 13.90 -18.69
C LEU A 4 -66.36 14.30 -17.48
N LEU A 5 -66.15 13.35 -16.55
CA LEU A 5 -65.12 13.46 -15.53
C LEU A 5 -63.83 12.86 -16.12
N ALA A 6 -62.85 13.72 -16.38
CA ALA A 6 -61.49 13.26 -16.69
C ALA A 6 -60.74 12.98 -15.39
N ILE A 7 -60.44 11.70 -15.12
CA ILE A 7 -59.57 11.27 -14.01
C ILE A 7 -58.14 11.37 -14.53
N PHE A 8 -57.37 12.33 -14.01
CA PHE A 8 -55.92 12.46 -14.23
C PHE A 8 -55.21 11.52 -13.25
N ALA A 9 -54.84 10.34 -13.71
CA ALA A 9 -53.97 9.47 -12.95
C ALA A 9 -52.53 9.98 -13.03
N ALA A 10 -52.05 10.63 -11.97
CA ALA A 10 -50.66 10.99 -11.82
C ALA A 10 -49.86 9.70 -11.51
N VAL A 11 -49.23 9.15 -12.54
CA VAL A 11 -48.24 8.07 -12.37
C VAL A 11 -46.98 8.72 -11.83
N THR A 12 -46.77 8.71 -10.52
CA THR A 12 -45.47 8.97 -9.89
C THR A 12 -44.53 7.81 -10.25
N ALA A 13 -43.74 7.97 -11.29
CA ALA A 13 -42.63 7.10 -11.57
C ALA A 13 -41.62 7.24 -10.40
N LEU A 14 -41.63 6.31 -9.44
CA LEU A 14 -40.50 6.09 -8.57
C LEU A 14 -39.37 5.57 -9.50
N SER A 15 -38.47 6.45 -9.90
CA SER A 15 -37.20 6.04 -10.44
C SER A 15 -36.46 5.28 -9.30
N ALA A 16 -36.48 3.95 -9.33
CA ALA A 16 -35.55 3.15 -8.56
C ALA A 16 -34.16 3.57 -9.07
N GLN A 17 -33.46 4.37 -8.28
CA GLN A 17 -32.07 4.69 -8.55
C GLN A 17 -31.29 3.39 -8.40
N ALA A 18 -30.85 2.83 -9.51
CA ALA A 18 -29.96 1.65 -9.46
C ALA A 18 -28.68 2.09 -8.73
N ASN A 19 -28.27 1.31 -7.76
CA ASN A 19 -26.99 1.55 -7.07
C ASN A 19 -25.88 1.53 -8.10
N GLU A 20 -24.99 2.52 -8.01
CA GLU A 20 -23.75 2.53 -8.79
C GLU A 20 -22.77 1.51 -8.20
N THR A 21 -22.22 0.63 -9.03
CA THR A 21 -21.23 -0.35 -8.59
C THR A 21 -19.83 0.23 -8.74
N LEU A 22 -19.07 0.27 -7.64
CA LEU A 22 -17.69 0.69 -7.59
C LEU A 22 -16.80 -0.51 -7.24
N THR A 23 -15.93 -0.92 -8.17
CA THR A 23 -15.01 -2.04 -7.96
C THR A 23 -13.61 -1.53 -7.60
N VAL A 24 -13.13 -1.89 -6.40
CA VAL A 24 -11.85 -1.41 -5.86
C VAL A 24 -10.90 -2.57 -5.62
N ALA A 25 -9.69 -2.48 -6.20
CA ALA A 25 -8.58 -3.37 -5.89
C ALA A 25 -7.89 -2.94 -4.59
N ALA A 26 -7.66 -3.86 -3.67
CA ALA A 26 -7.01 -3.55 -2.39
C ALA A 26 -6.09 -4.67 -1.92
N SER A 27 -5.10 -4.37 -1.08
CA SER A 27 -4.43 -5.40 -0.29
C SER A 27 -5.32 -5.83 0.88
N ALA A 28 -5.10 -7.05 1.40
CA ALA A 28 -6.00 -7.68 2.37
C ALA A 28 -6.16 -6.84 3.64
N VAL A 29 -5.04 -6.49 4.29
CA VAL A 29 -4.98 -5.78 5.58
C VAL A 29 -4.02 -4.60 5.43
N PRO A 30 -4.37 -3.42 5.92
CA PRO A 30 -5.65 -2.99 6.48
C PRO A 30 -6.65 -2.51 5.40
N HIS A 31 -6.25 -2.42 4.14
CA HIS A 31 -6.96 -1.69 3.08
C HIS A 31 -8.35 -2.28 2.79
N ALA A 32 -8.46 -3.59 2.53
CA ALA A 32 -9.76 -4.22 2.31
C ALA A 32 -10.65 -4.15 3.57
N GLU A 33 -10.08 -4.26 4.76
CA GLU A 33 -10.83 -4.12 6.02
C GLU A 33 -11.41 -2.72 6.19
N ILE A 34 -10.64 -1.67 5.85
CA ILE A 34 -11.12 -0.28 5.85
C ILE A 34 -12.29 -0.11 4.85
N LEU A 35 -12.15 -0.68 3.64
CA LEU A 35 -13.20 -0.64 2.63
C LEU A 35 -14.45 -1.41 3.07
N GLU A 36 -14.32 -2.58 3.68
CA GLU A 36 -15.45 -3.34 4.23
C GLU A 36 -16.15 -2.57 5.37
N PHE A 37 -15.41 -1.84 6.20
CA PHE A 37 -15.97 -1.00 7.25
C PHE A 37 -16.85 0.14 6.70
N VAL A 38 -16.45 0.79 5.60
CA VAL A 38 -17.21 1.89 5.00
C VAL A 38 -18.33 1.44 4.06
N LYS A 39 -18.27 0.21 3.55
CA LYS A 39 -19.22 -0.36 2.59
C LYS A 39 -20.69 -0.22 2.98
N PRO A 40 -21.13 -0.46 4.24
CA PRO A 40 -22.53 -0.28 4.63
C PRO A 40 -23.00 1.19 4.58
N THR A 41 -22.08 2.14 4.77
CA THR A 41 -22.39 3.57 4.65
C THR A 41 -22.56 3.96 3.20
N LEU A 42 -21.66 3.53 2.32
CA LEU A 42 -21.75 3.76 0.87
C LEU A 42 -23.02 3.15 0.26
N ALA A 43 -23.44 1.97 0.72
CA ALA A 43 -24.66 1.33 0.26
C ALA A 43 -25.91 2.18 0.56
N LYS A 44 -25.94 2.91 1.69
CA LYS A 44 -27.04 3.85 2.02
C LYS A 44 -27.04 5.07 1.11
N GLU A 45 -25.90 5.41 0.53
CA GLU A 45 -25.72 6.51 -0.43
C GLU A 45 -25.90 6.05 -1.88
N GLY A 46 -26.30 4.80 -2.11
CA GLY A 46 -26.57 4.25 -3.44
C GLY A 46 -25.33 3.73 -4.16
N VAL A 47 -24.22 3.49 -3.43
CA VAL A 47 -22.98 2.90 -3.99
C VAL A 47 -22.83 1.47 -3.51
N ASP A 48 -22.77 0.51 -4.45
CA ASP A 48 -22.45 -0.90 -4.17
C ASP A 48 -20.95 -1.15 -4.34
N LEU A 49 -20.23 -1.21 -3.21
CA LEU A 49 -18.78 -1.39 -3.20
C LEU A 49 -18.39 -2.85 -3.37
N ASN A 50 -17.69 -3.17 -4.47
CA ASN A 50 -17.15 -4.48 -4.79
C ASN A 50 -15.64 -4.50 -4.57
N ILE A 51 -15.16 -5.20 -3.53
CA ILE A 51 -13.75 -5.21 -3.12
C ILE A 51 -13.07 -6.43 -3.72
N LYS A 52 -11.94 -6.24 -4.41
CA LYS A 52 -11.09 -7.29 -4.97
C LYS A 52 -9.72 -7.27 -4.31
N VAL A 53 -9.40 -8.34 -3.57
CA VAL A 53 -8.14 -8.44 -2.84
C VAL A 53 -7.03 -8.96 -3.75
N PHE A 54 -5.88 -8.29 -3.69
CA PHE A 54 -4.63 -8.64 -4.37
C PHE A 54 -3.50 -8.83 -3.36
N ASN A 55 -2.58 -9.74 -3.68
CA ASN A 55 -1.44 -10.07 -2.82
C ASN A 55 -0.10 -9.49 -3.32
N ASP A 56 -0.11 -8.71 -4.39
CA ASP A 56 1.06 -8.05 -4.96
C ASP A 56 0.79 -6.55 -5.20
N TYR A 57 1.85 -5.78 -5.46
CA TYR A 57 1.75 -4.34 -5.67
C TYR A 57 1.64 -3.91 -7.14
N ILE A 58 1.70 -4.85 -8.09
CA ILE A 58 1.68 -4.55 -9.53
C ILE A 58 0.25 -4.59 -10.07
N GLN A 59 -0.47 -5.68 -9.78
CA GLN A 59 -1.77 -5.94 -10.36
C GLN A 59 -2.83 -4.87 -10.06
N PRO A 60 -2.95 -4.31 -8.85
CA PRO A 60 -3.97 -3.30 -8.57
C PRO A 60 -3.90 -2.10 -9.53
N ASN A 61 -2.70 -1.58 -9.81
CA ASN A 61 -2.53 -0.49 -10.78
C ASN A 61 -2.79 -0.94 -12.23
N VAL A 62 -2.36 -2.14 -12.61
CA VAL A 62 -2.61 -2.70 -13.95
C VAL A 62 -4.11 -2.84 -14.20
N GLN A 63 -4.88 -3.36 -13.24
CA GLN A 63 -6.33 -3.54 -13.40
C GLN A 63 -7.06 -2.20 -13.55
N VAL A 64 -6.66 -1.18 -12.77
CA VAL A 64 -7.24 0.17 -12.88
C VAL A 64 -6.86 0.84 -14.19
N SER A 65 -5.59 0.80 -14.59
CA SER A 65 -5.12 1.42 -15.84
C SER A 65 -5.76 0.80 -17.09
N GLN A 66 -6.14 -0.47 -17.02
CA GLN A 66 -6.82 -1.20 -18.11
C GLN A 66 -8.36 -1.12 -18.03
N ASN A 67 -8.91 -0.24 -17.19
CA ASN A 67 -10.36 -0.08 -17.00
C ASN A 67 -11.10 -1.38 -16.61
N ARG A 68 -10.43 -2.28 -15.87
CA ARG A 68 -11.03 -3.50 -15.33
C ARG A 68 -11.54 -3.31 -13.90
N MET A 69 -11.05 -2.28 -13.24
CA MET A 69 -11.46 -1.83 -11.91
C MET A 69 -11.50 -0.30 -11.90
N ASP A 70 -12.33 0.26 -11.04
CA ASP A 70 -12.57 1.69 -10.97
C ASP A 70 -11.49 2.43 -10.20
N ALA A 71 -11.02 1.82 -9.10
CA ALA A 71 -10.01 2.39 -8.23
C ALA A 71 -9.14 1.31 -7.58
N ASN A 72 -8.07 1.74 -6.90
CA ASN A 72 -7.32 0.88 -5.99
C ASN A 72 -6.94 1.60 -4.69
N PHE A 73 -6.65 0.77 -3.67
CA PHE A 73 -6.24 1.21 -2.35
C PHE A 73 -5.23 0.22 -1.77
N PHE A 74 -3.92 0.52 -1.90
CA PHE A 74 -2.83 -0.36 -1.45
C PHE A 74 -1.47 0.34 -1.37
N GLN A 75 -1.32 1.55 -1.94
CA GLN A 75 -0.04 2.19 -2.27
C GLN A 75 0.08 3.60 -1.70
N HIS A 76 1.29 4.11 -1.66
CA HIS A 76 1.62 5.50 -1.36
C HIS A 76 2.02 6.28 -2.62
N GLN A 77 2.02 7.62 -2.54
CA GLN A 77 2.28 8.49 -3.69
C GLN A 77 3.61 8.20 -4.41
N PRO A 78 4.77 8.04 -3.74
CA PRO A 78 6.02 7.73 -4.45
C PRO A 78 5.95 6.45 -5.28
N TYR A 79 5.24 5.40 -4.80
CA TYR A 79 5.05 4.17 -5.56
C TYR A 79 4.22 4.42 -6.83
N LEU A 80 3.13 5.18 -6.72
CA LEU A 80 2.30 5.55 -7.87
C LEU A 80 3.11 6.31 -8.93
N ASP A 81 3.92 7.27 -8.50
CA ASP A 81 4.73 8.10 -9.41
C ASP A 81 5.72 7.24 -10.21
N GLU A 82 6.45 6.34 -9.55
CA GLU A 82 7.38 5.42 -10.21
C GLU A 82 6.65 4.37 -11.06
N PHE A 83 5.48 3.88 -10.64
CA PHE A 83 4.66 3.00 -11.47
C PHE A 83 4.21 3.69 -12.77
N ASN A 84 3.66 4.91 -12.67
CA ASN A 84 3.23 5.69 -13.82
C ASN A 84 4.39 5.94 -14.79
N LYS A 85 5.54 6.37 -14.28
CA LYS A 85 6.75 6.61 -15.05
C LYS A 85 7.25 5.32 -15.75
N GLY A 86 7.28 4.21 -15.01
CA GLY A 86 7.82 2.93 -15.52
C GLY A 86 6.89 2.20 -16.49
N LYS A 87 5.56 2.42 -16.38
CA LYS A 87 4.54 1.76 -17.21
C LYS A 87 3.92 2.67 -18.26
N GLY A 88 4.21 3.98 -18.24
CA GLY A 88 3.60 4.95 -19.14
C GLY A 88 2.10 5.13 -18.87
N THR A 89 1.68 5.03 -17.62
CA THR A 89 0.30 5.25 -17.17
C THR A 89 0.15 6.64 -16.53
N ASP A 90 -1.09 7.08 -16.34
CA ASP A 90 -1.44 8.40 -15.82
C ASP A 90 -2.42 8.34 -14.64
N LEU A 91 -2.38 7.25 -13.89
CA LEU A 91 -3.22 7.07 -12.70
C LEU A 91 -3.02 8.21 -11.70
N VAL A 92 -4.09 8.62 -11.03
CA VAL A 92 -4.09 9.79 -10.13
C VAL A 92 -4.52 9.42 -8.72
N ALA A 93 -3.89 10.05 -7.73
CA ALA A 93 -4.35 10.00 -6.35
C ALA A 93 -5.64 10.81 -6.20
N VAL A 94 -6.66 10.18 -5.61
CA VAL A 94 -7.96 10.81 -5.30
C VAL A 94 -7.99 11.34 -3.88
N ALA A 95 -7.45 10.56 -2.93
CA ALA A 95 -7.40 10.93 -1.52
C ALA A 95 -6.23 10.27 -0.81
N LYS A 96 -5.70 10.95 0.23
CA LYS A 96 -4.81 10.35 1.23
C LYS A 96 -5.67 9.80 2.37
N VAL A 97 -5.37 8.59 2.85
CA VAL A 97 -6.20 7.92 3.84
C VAL A 97 -5.47 7.73 5.18
N HIS A 98 -4.33 7.02 5.18
CA HIS A 98 -3.60 6.70 6.41
C HIS A 98 -2.11 6.48 6.14
N ILE A 99 -1.32 6.45 7.22
CA ILE A 99 0.12 6.11 7.16
C ILE A 99 0.30 4.73 7.76
N GLU A 100 1.08 3.89 7.07
CA GLU A 100 1.56 2.61 7.57
C GLU A 100 3.06 2.72 7.85
N PRO A 101 3.48 2.75 9.13
CA PRO A 101 4.90 2.82 9.47
C PRO A 101 5.63 1.56 8.99
N PHE A 102 6.68 1.73 8.19
CA PHE A 102 7.52 0.65 7.71
C PHE A 102 8.41 0.13 8.83
N GLY A 103 8.63 -1.17 8.92
CA GLY A 103 9.39 -1.78 10.02
C GLY A 103 10.46 -2.77 9.59
N ALA A 104 11.44 -2.99 10.46
CA ALA A 104 12.44 -4.05 10.34
C ALA A 104 12.23 -5.11 11.43
N TYR A 105 12.24 -6.37 11.03
CA TYR A 105 11.87 -7.53 11.85
C TYR A 105 12.95 -8.58 11.83
N SER A 106 13.07 -9.33 12.93
CA SER A 106 13.95 -10.48 13.04
C SER A 106 13.32 -11.58 13.89
N ASP A 107 13.45 -12.83 13.47
CA ASP A 107 13.12 -13.99 14.29
C ASP A 107 14.29 -14.42 15.20
N LYS A 108 15.52 -13.94 14.90
CA LYS A 108 16.74 -14.39 15.53
C LYS A 108 17.26 -13.43 16.60
N PHE A 109 17.07 -12.13 16.41
CA PHE A 109 17.64 -11.09 17.24
C PHE A 109 16.55 -10.22 17.86
N LYS A 110 16.83 -9.63 19.02
CA LYS A 110 15.89 -8.77 19.74
C LYS A 110 16.23 -7.29 19.63
N THR A 111 17.46 -6.97 19.25
CA THR A 111 17.93 -5.60 19.03
C THR A 111 18.80 -5.52 17.78
N LEU A 112 18.99 -4.32 17.24
CA LEU A 112 19.84 -4.09 16.06
C LEU A 112 21.33 -4.27 16.39
N GLU A 113 21.72 -4.05 17.63
CA GLU A 113 23.09 -4.22 18.14
C GLU A 113 23.54 -5.67 18.07
N GLU A 114 22.60 -6.60 18.28
CA GLU A 114 22.87 -8.07 18.23
C GLU A 114 23.13 -8.58 16.82
N LEU A 115 22.82 -7.81 15.78
CA LEU A 115 23.08 -8.22 14.40
C LEU A 115 24.59 -8.47 14.19
N PRO A 116 24.98 -9.66 13.70
CA PRO A 116 26.39 -9.99 13.47
C PRO A 116 26.96 -9.20 12.28
N ASN A 117 28.30 -9.17 12.21
CA ASN A 117 28.97 -8.72 10.99
C ASN A 117 28.63 -9.70 9.84
N GLY A 118 28.32 -9.15 8.66
CA GLY A 118 27.90 -9.94 7.50
C GLY A 118 26.44 -10.40 7.56
N ALA A 119 25.60 -9.83 8.46
CA ALA A 119 24.19 -10.18 8.56
C ALA A 119 23.44 -10.04 7.22
N ASN A 120 22.60 -11.03 6.90
CA ASN A 120 21.75 -11.01 5.72
C ASN A 120 20.49 -10.16 5.99
N VAL A 121 20.32 -9.11 5.22
CA VAL A 121 19.22 -8.17 5.32
C VAL A 121 18.36 -8.26 4.07
N ALA A 122 17.12 -8.73 4.19
CA ALA A 122 16.16 -8.76 3.11
C ALA A 122 15.37 -7.44 3.06
N LEU A 123 15.16 -6.90 1.85
CA LEU A 123 14.42 -5.66 1.63
C LEU A 123 13.61 -5.74 0.33
N PRO A 124 12.57 -4.89 0.15
CA PRO A 124 11.78 -4.88 -1.07
C PRO A 124 12.61 -4.57 -2.31
N ASN A 125 12.24 -5.12 -3.45
CA ASN A 125 12.92 -4.91 -4.74
C ASN A 125 12.27 -3.85 -5.63
N ASP A 126 11.18 -3.22 -5.21
CA ASP A 126 10.65 -2.06 -5.90
C ASP A 126 11.37 -0.78 -5.45
N ALA A 127 11.66 0.10 -6.40
CA ALA A 127 12.57 1.24 -6.19
C ALA A 127 12.22 2.12 -4.99
N THR A 128 10.92 2.33 -4.71
CA THR A 128 10.50 3.24 -3.64
C THR A 128 10.54 2.58 -2.26
N ASN A 129 10.13 1.31 -2.13
CA ASN A 129 10.22 0.61 -0.86
C ASN A 129 11.65 0.13 -0.56
N GLU A 130 12.47 -0.15 -1.58
CA GLU A 130 13.91 -0.38 -1.44
C GLU A 130 14.60 0.85 -0.84
N GLY A 131 14.39 2.02 -1.47
CA GLY A 131 14.94 3.28 -0.96
C GLY A 131 14.46 3.62 0.44
N ARG A 132 13.16 3.40 0.72
CA ARG A 132 12.55 3.56 2.04
C ARG A 132 13.21 2.66 3.10
N ALA A 133 13.47 1.39 2.76
CA ALA A 133 14.16 0.44 3.63
C ALA A 133 15.58 0.91 3.97
N LEU A 134 16.34 1.34 2.97
CA LEU A 134 17.69 1.85 3.16
C LEU A 134 17.73 3.14 3.98
N LEU A 135 16.77 4.04 3.78
CA LEU A 135 16.63 5.25 4.60
C LEU A 135 16.32 4.92 6.06
N LEU A 136 15.49 3.90 6.33
CA LEU A 136 15.21 3.45 7.69
C LEU A 136 16.46 2.88 8.37
N LEU A 137 17.24 2.04 7.65
CA LEU A 137 18.51 1.52 8.15
C LEU A 137 19.55 2.62 8.41
N ALA A 138 19.60 3.64 7.55
CA ALA A 138 20.48 4.79 7.72
C ALA A 138 20.05 5.64 8.92
N LYS A 139 18.76 5.89 9.10
CA LYS A 139 18.21 6.58 10.29
C LYS A 139 18.52 5.85 11.59
N ALA A 140 18.58 4.52 11.55
CA ALA A 140 18.98 3.67 12.68
C ALA A 140 20.50 3.62 12.91
N GLY A 141 21.31 4.25 12.06
CA GLY A 141 22.78 4.26 12.20
C GLY A 141 23.47 2.98 11.74
N LEU A 142 22.76 2.05 11.09
CA LEU A 142 23.34 0.79 10.60
C LEU A 142 24.17 0.98 9.33
N ILE A 143 23.83 1.96 8.51
CA ILE A 143 24.51 2.31 7.27
C ILE A 143 24.55 3.83 7.08
N THR A 144 25.37 4.28 6.15
CA THR A 144 25.34 5.68 5.66
C THR A 144 25.08 5.67 4.16
N LEU A 145 24.10 6.47 3.71
CA LEU A 145 23.80 6.65 2.30
C LEU A 145 24.54 7.86 1.74
N LYS A 146 24.88 7.81 0.46
CA LYS A 146 25.49 8.92 -0.29
C LYS A 146 24.63 10.19 -0.24
N ASP A 147 23.31 10.03 -0.36
CA ASP A 147 22.31 11.09 -0.22
C ASP A 147 21.21 10.61 0.75
N PRO A 148 21.16 11.14 1.98
CA PRO A 148 20.16 10.73 2.98
C PRO A 148 18.74 11.22 2.68
N GLY A 149 18.55 12.07 1.65
CA GLY A 149 17.24 12.54 1.18
C GLY A 149 16.71 11.80 -0.04
N ASN A 150 17.51 10.92 -0.65
CA ASN A 150 17.10 10.21 -1.87
C ASN A 150 16.17 9.03 -1.56
N ILE A 151 14.87 9.19 -1.83
CA ILE A 151 13.85 8.14 -1.62
C ILE A 151 13.96 6.96 -2.60
N LEU A 152 14.84 7.04 -3.62
CA LEU A 152 15.13 5.99 -4.60
C LEU A 152 16.56 5.44 -4.43
N SER A 153 17.11 5.52 -3.22
CA SER A 153 18.43 4.96 -2.89
C SER A 153 18.46 3.46 -3.13
N LYS A 154 19.61 2.97 -3.59
CA LYS A 154 19.90 1.56 -3.86
C LYS A 154 21.02 1.05 -2.95
N PRO A 155 21.22 -0.26 -2.81
CA PRO A 155 22.37 -0.81 -2.08
C PRO A 155 23.72 -0.26 -2.55
N SER A 156 23.84 0.09 -3.84
CA SER A 156 25.06 0.73 -4.40
C SER A 156 25.31 2.17 -3.90
N ASP A 157 24.31 2.81 -3.30
CA ASP A 157 24.43 4.15 -2.72
C ASP A 157 24.88 4.12 -1.24
N VAL A 158 25.09 2.93 -0.68
CA VAL A 158 25.64 2.77 0.68
C VAL A 158 27.13 3.08 0.66
N VAL A 159 27.54 4.16 1.33
CA VAL A 159 28.94 4.62 1.38
C VAL A 159 29.66 4.17 2.66
N ASN A 160 28.92 3.79 3.71
CA ASN A 160 29.47 3.21 4.92
C ASN A 160 28.54 2.10 5.43
N ASN A 161 29.12 0.94 5.71
CA ASN A 161 28.44 -0.27 6.15
C ASN A 161 29.30 -1.00 7.19
N PRO A 162 29.35 -0.50 8.42
CA PRO A 162 30.33 -0.96 9.41
C PRO A 162 30.14 -2.41 9.84
N LYS A 163 28.93 -2.97 9.72
CA LYS A 163 28.63 -4.37 10.00
C LYS A 163 28.70 -5.27 8.76
N ASP A 164 29.14 -4.76 7.61
CA ASP A 164 29.21 -5.52 6.34
C ASP A 164 27.90 -6.23 6.00
N LEU A 165 26.74 -5.56 6.22
CA LEU A 165 25.39 -6.09 5.95
C LEU A 165 25.29 -6.53 4.50
N LYS A 166 24.69 -7.69 4.25
CA LYS A 166 24.48 -8.28 2.92
C LYS A 166 23.02 -8.09 2.51
N PHE A 167 22.78 -7.22 1.56
CA PHE A 167 21.42 -6.91 1.09
C PHE A 167 20.91 -7.96 0.11
N ARG A 168 19.65 -8.37 0.29
CA ARG A 168 18.90 -9.27 -0.60
C ARG A 168 17.59 -8.59 -0.98
N GLU A 169 17.50 -8.19 -2.23
CA GLU A 169 16.31 -7.56 -2.82
C GLU A 169 15.29 -8.63 -3.20
N LEU A 170 14.10 -8.59 -2.60
CA LEU A 170 13.04 -9.58 -2.81
C LEU A 170 11.70 -8.88 -3.04
N GLU A 171 10.78 -9.56 -3.72
CA GLU A 171 9.41 -9.08 -3.82
C GLU A 171 8.82 -8.87 -2.41
N ALA A 172 8.21 -7.71 -2.16
CA ALA A 172 7.73 -7.30 -0.84
C ALA A 172 6.79 -8.34 -0.19
N ALA A 173 5.92 -8.97 -0.99
CA ALA A 173 5.00 -10.03 -0.52
C ALA A 173 5.71 -11.29 0.01
N THR A 174 6.99 -11.50 -0.34
CA THR A 174 7.76 -12.68 0.09
C THR A 174 8.52 -12.47 1.39
N LEU A 175 8.77 -11.22 1.77
CA LEU A 175 9.63 -10.86 2.90
C LEU A 175 9.22 -11.51 4.24
N PRO A 176 7.92 -11.56 4.63
CA PRO A 176 7.56 -12.24 5.86
C PRO A 176 7.89 -13.75 5.87
N ARG A 177 7.88 -14.39 4.69
CA ARG A 177 8.13 -15.84 4.57
C ARG A 177 9.60 -16.21 4.68
N VAL A 178 10.48 -15.26 4.42
CA VAL A 178 11.95 -15.49 4.51
C VAL A 178 12.53 -15.05 5.85
N LEU A 179 11.70 -14.56 6.78
CA LEU A 179 12.15 -14.00 8.06
C LEU A 179 13.03 -14.98 8.85
N THR A 180 12.70 -16.27 8.85
CA THR A 180 13.52 -17.32 9.50
C THR A 180 14.86 -17.60 8.78
N GLN A 181 14.98 -17.20 7.50
CA GLN A 181 16.15 -17.51 6.66
C GLN A 181 17.17 -16.36 6.63
N VAL A 182 16.76 -15.17 7.02
CA VAL A 182 17.60 -13.97 7.06
C VAL A 182 17.84 -13.52 8.49
N ASP A 183 18.68 -12.51 8.68
CA ASP A 183 18.98 -11.97 10.00
C ASP A 183 18.12 -10.74 10.31
N LEU A 184 17.70 -10.01 9.27
CA LEU A 184 16.78 -8.89 9.35
C LEU A 184 15.95 -8.82 8.06
N ALA A 185 14.67 -8.47 8.16
CA ALA A 185 13.82 -8.21 7.01
C ALA A 185 13.08 -6.88 7.17
N LEU A 186 13.13 -6.04 6.13
CA LEU A 186 12.43 -4.76 6.04
C LEU A 186 11.07 -5.00 5.38
N ILE A 187 9.97 -4.92 6.15
CA ILE A 187 8.65 -5.40 5.74
C ILE A 187 7.63 -4.27 5.80
N ASN A 188 6.89 -4.08 4.70
CA ASN A 188 5.74 -3.18 4.65
C ASN A 188 4.65 -3.65 5.61
N THR A 189 4.01 -2.72 6.31
CA THR A 189 3.06 -3.01 7.40
C THR A 189 1.90 -3.91 6.97
N ASN A 190 1.34 -3.72 5.78
CA ASN A 190 0.26 -4.59 5.27
C ASN A 190 0.68 -6.06 5.18
N TYR A 191 1.92 -6.34 4.78
CA TYR A 191 2.46 -7.71 4.74
C TYR A 191 2.85 -8.22 6.14
N ALA A 192 3.36 -7.34 7.02
CA ALA A 192 3.63 -7.69 8.41
C ALA A 192 2.34 -8.11 9.13
N LEU A 193 1.27 -7.30 9.03
CA LEU A 193 -0.05 -7.60 9.61
C LEU A 193 -0.65 -8.89 9.04
N SER A 194 -0.55 -9.10 7.72
CA SER A 194 -1.01 -10.35 7.07
C SER A 194 -0.26 -11.57 7.59
N ALA A 195 1.00 -11.41 7.99
CA ALA A 195 1.83 -12.44 8.62
C ALA A 195 1.67 -12.52 10.15
N LYS A 196 0.75 -11.74 10.74
CA LYS A 196 0.48 -11.64 12.18
C LYS A 196 1.65 -11.05 13.00
N LEU A 197 2.50 -10.26 12.36
CA LEU A 197 3.49 -9.44 13.05
C LEU A 197 2.81 -8.13 13.46
N ASP A 198 2.99 -7.74 14.72
CA ASP A 198 2.53 -6.43 15.23
C ASP A 198 3.67 -5.41 15.08
N PRO A 199 3.54 -4.42 14.17
CA PRO A 199 4.60 -3.45 13.93
C PRO A 199 5.05 -2.69 15.19
N THR A 200 4.16 -2.54 16.16
CA THR A 200 4.44 -1.80 17.41
C THR A 200 5.15 -2.63 18.46
N LYS A 201 5.17 -3.97 18.33
CA LYS A 201 5.74 -4.89 19.30
C LYS A 201 6.89 -5.73 18.76
N ASP A 202 6.77 -6.15 17.48
CA ASP A 202 7.67 -7.14 16.89
C ASP A 202 8.76 -6.50 16.04
N ALA A 203 8.59 -5.22 15.62
CA ALA A 203 9.62 -4.52 14.87
C ALA A 203 10.78 -4.09 15.78
N LEU A 204 12.03 -4.36 15.34
CA LEU A 204 13.23 -3.85 16.00
C LEU A 204 13.43 -2.35 15.80
N ILE A 205 13.02 -1.86 14.64
CA ILE A 205 12.86 -0.43 14.32
C ILE A 205 11.60 -0.22 13.49
N ILE A 206 10.99 0.95 13.63
CA ILE A 206 9.80 1.36 12.91
C ILE A 206 9.91 2.84 12.50
N GLU A 207 9.35 3.20 11.37
CA GLU A 207 9.25 4.60 10.96
C GLU A 207 8.45 5.45 11.94
N GLY A 208 8.79 6.74 12.01
CA GLY A 208 8.00 7.73 12.74
C GLY A 208 6.67 8.08 12.06
N ALA A 209 5.81 8.78 12.80
CA ALA A 209 4.50 9.22 12.31
C ALA A 209 4.57 10.33 11.25
N ASP A 210 5.72 10.97 11.07
CA ASP A 210 6.01 12.03 10.10
C ASP A 210 6.42 11.50 8.71
N SER A 211 6.11 10.24 8.43
CA SER A 211 6.41 9.56 7.17
C SER A 211 5.68 10.20 5.97
N PRO A 212 6.36 10.46 4.84
CA PRO A 212 5.73 10.98 3.62
C PRO A 212 4.92 9.92 2.85
N TYR A 213 4.90 8.67 3.32
CA TYR A 213 4.34 7.51 2.63
C TYR A 213 2.87 7.25 3.02
N ALA A 214 2.03 8.31 3.05
CA ALA A 214 0.60 8.13 3.24
C ALA A 214 0.00 7.26 2.13
N ASN A 215 -0.79 6.26 2.51
CA ASN A 215 -1.54 5.42 1.59
C ASN A 215 -2.69 6.20 0.97
N ILE A 216 -2.92 5.99 -0.33
CA ILE A 216 -3.80 6.78 -1.19
C ILE A 216 -4.83 5.90 -1.88
N LEU A 217 -6.01 6.46 -2.10
CA LEU A 217 -6.96 5.96 -3.10
C LEU A 217 -6.52 6.47 -4.46
N VAL A 218 -6.54 5.60 -5.47
CA VAL A 218 -6.06 5.89 -6.83
C VAL A 218 -7.11 5.47 -7.85
N ALA A 219 -7.31 6.29 -8.86
CA ALA A 219 -8.21 6.02 -9.98
C ALA A 219 -7.56 6.46 -11.32
N ARG A 220 -8.25 6.22 -12.42
CA ARG A 220 -7.93 6.85 -13.71
C ARG A 220 -8.37 8.33 -13.68
N PRO A 221 -7.75 9.21 -14.50
CA PRO A 221 -8.15 10.62 -14.57
C PRO A 221 -9.61 10.84 -15.00
N ASP A 222 -10.16 9.94 -15.84
CA ASP A 222 -11.53 9.97 -16.33
C ASP A 222 -12.57 9.45 -15.34
N ASN A 223 -12.11 8.82 -14.24
CA ASN A 223 -12.93 8.23 -13.18
C ASN A 223 -12.65 8.85 -11.81
N LYS A 224 -12.23 10.07 -11.79
CA LYS A 224 -11.80 10.82 -10.60
C LYS A 224 -13.00 11.49 -9.89
#